data_6e948b8974d163bde36cdc2d9be614ae
#
_entry.id   6e948b8974d163bde36cdc2d9be614ae
#
_cell.length_a   1.000
_cell.length_b   1.000
_cell.length_c   1.000
_cell.angle_alpha   90.00
_cell.angle_beta   90.00
_cell.angle_gamma   90.00
#
_symmetry.space_group_name_H-M   'P 1'
#
loop_
_entity.id
_entity.type
_entity.pdbx_description
1 polymer ?
#
loop_
_entity_poly.entity_id
_entity_poly.type
_entity_poly.pdbx_seq_one_letter_code
_entity_poly.pdbx_strand_id
1 'polypeptide(L)'
;MTDNNNLAKGDLSPLPFSPGKVMKRRMKDIHVRKKAIKIYMIKIYSNMLNTWFHDLYDNLPNHEPRYWHIFIGTNNKYAVALPLNDKRASSIHKTLSEFINKYHPAKLTSDEEPGFLANIQLLKDNNVTMHVIQDKNHSSLAVIDRFIRTIRDMNTVSEESKHQSHEEKYTYISPYRMEKILNTYNNNYHSTIKCTPQEMFNDHNLEKEYILKCMDRSERQKRIKDLILPVGSFV
;
A
#
# COMPACT_ATOMS: atom_id res chain seq x y z
N MET A 1 -2.20 28.85 50.14
CA MET A 1 -3.18 28.31 49.18
C MET A 1 -2.44 28.11 47.89
N THR A 2 -2.20 26.88 47.55
CA THR A 2 -1.21 26.43 46.55
C THR A 2 -1.95 26.01 45.30
N ASP A 3 -1.73 26.73 44.22
CA ASP A 3 -2.23 26.36 42.89
C ASP A 3 -1.28 25.39 42.20
N ASN A 4 -1.72 24.16 42.08
CA ASN A 4 -1.06 23.14 41.25
C ASN A 4 -1.69 23.08 39.85
N ASN A 5 -1.14 23.82 38.93
CA ASN A 5 -1.35 23.65 37.52
C ASN A 5 -0.22 22.78 36.91
N ASN A 6 -0.33 21.46 37.06
CA ASN A 6 0.45 20.50 36.30
C ASN A 6 -0.36 20.02 35.10
N LEU A 7 -0.35 20.78 34.00
CA LEU A 7 -0.67 20.29 32.68
C LEU A 7 0.45 19.37 32.21
N ALA A 8 0.21 18.08 32.24
CA ALA A 8 1.10 17.08 31.71
C ALA A 8 1.37 17.36 30.22
N LYS A 9 2.60 17.76 29.91
CA LYS A 9 3.11 17.77 28.54
C LYS A 9 3.12 16.32 28.05
N GLY A 10 2.17 15.99 27.17
CA GLY A 10 2.15 14.70 26.51
C GLY A 10 3.47 14.48 25.77
N ASP A 11 4.14 13.41 26.14
CA ASP A 11 5.37 12.96 25.51
C ASP A 11 5.10 12.57 24.05
N LEU A 12 5.56 13.39 23.11
CA LEU A 12 5.46 13.19 21.66
C LEU A 12 6.61 12.31 21.13
N SER A 13 7.17 11.44 21.97
CA SER A 13 8.17 10.50 21.49
C SER A 13 7.57 9.58 20.43
N PRO A 14 8.25 9.35 19.29
CA PRO A 14 7.81 8.42 18.28
C PRO A 14 7.69 7.02 18.88
N LEU A 15 6.56 6.37 18.65
CA LEU A 15 6.33 4.98 19.09
C LEU A 15 7.51 4.10 18.64
N PRO A 16 8.06 3.25 19.52
CA PRO A 16 9.15 2.35 19.16
C PRO A 16 8.65 1.21 18.27
N PHE A 17 8.27 1.54 17.05
CA PHE A 17 7.92 0.56 16.05
C PHE A 17 9.17 0.19 15.25
N SER A 18 9.87 -0.84 15.70
CA SER A 18 10.85 -1.55 14.89
C SER A 18 10.14 -2.69 14.16
N PRO A 19 9.83 -2.56 12.85
CA PRO A 19 9.17 -3.61 12.06
C PRO A 19 9.91 -4.95 12.10
N GLY A 20 11.19 -4.91 12.45
CA GLY A 20 12.06 -6.09 12.49
C GLY A 20 11.79 -7.08 13.63
N LYS A 21 11.20 -6.68 14.75
CA LYS A 21 11.01 -7.59 15.90
C LYS A 21 9.78 -8.49 15.80
N VAL A 22 8.68 -7.98 15.27
CA VAL A 22 7.46 -8.79 15.06
C VAL A 22 7.65 -9.77 13.90
N MET A 23 8.35 -9.36 12.84
CA MET A 23 8.72 -10.26 11.73
C MET A 23 9.70 -11.37 12.16
N LYS A 24 10.64 -11.09 13.07
CA LYS A 24 11.64 -12.10 13.49
C LYS A 24 11.04 -13.31 14.22
N ARG A 25 9.94 -13.16 14.97
CA ARG A 25 9.29 -14.30 15.64
C ARG A 25 8.54 -15.22 14.68
N ARG A 26 7.87 -14.69 13.64
CA ARG A 26 7.25 -15.51 12.58
C ARG A 26 8.25 -16.09 11.57
N MET A 27 9.44 -15.51 11.47
CA MET A 27 10.45 -15.96 10.50
C MET A 27 11.23 -17.19 10.95
N LYS A 28 11.24 -17.56 12.24
CA LYS A 28 11.93 -18.79 12.69
C LYS A 28 11.26 -20.07 12.19
N ASP A 29 9.92 -20.09 12.09
CA ASP A 29 9.17 -21.28 11.65
C ASP A 29 9.09 -21.43 10.12
N ILE A 30 9.45 -20.38 9.38
CA ILE A 30 9.40 -20.34 7.90
C ILE A 30 10.79 -20.65 7.29
N HIS A 31 11.84 -20.79 8.09
CA HIS A 31 13.23 -20.86 7.60
C HIS A 31 13.53 -22.08 6.74
N VAL A 32 12.82 -23.20 6.96
CA VAL A 32 13.03 -24.45 6.21
C VAL A 32 12.46 -24.36 4.77
N ARG A 33 11.37 -23.61 4.56
CA ARG A 33 10.77 -23.43 3.23
C ARG A 33 11.41 -22.32 2.39
N LYS A 34 12.20 -21.43 2.98
CA LYS A 34 12.76 -20.25 2.31
C LYS A 34 13.97 -20.49 1.42
N LYS A 35 14.70 -21.58 1.58
CA LYS A 35 15.87 -21.83 0.69
C LYS A 35 15.47 -22.07 -0.77
N ALA A 36 14.29 -22.64 -1.03
CA ALA A 36 13.78 -22.89 -2.38
C ALA A 36 13.07 -21.68 -3.02
N ILE A 37 12.50 -20.76 -2.22
CA ILE A 37 11.64 -19.67 -2.71
C ILE A 37 12.43 -18.36 -2.94
N LYS A 38 13.68 -18.27 -2.51
CA LYS A 38 14.49 -17.05 -2.58
C LYS A 38 14.81 -16.57 -4.00
N ILE A 39 14.53 -17.39 -5.01
CA ILE A 39 14.92 -17.13 -6.41
C ILE A 39 13.89 -16.30 -7.17
N TYR A 40 12.62 -16.20 -6.73
CA TYR A 40 11.52 -15.68 -7.58
C TYR A 40 10.58 -14.67 -6.93
N MET A 41 11.04 -13.82 -6.01
CA MET A 41 10.23 -12.65 -5.67
C MET A 41 10.39 -11.59 -6.76
N ILE A 42 9.56 -11.69 -7.81
CA ILE A 42 9.40 -10.63 -8.80
C ILE A 42 8.92 -9.40 -8.04
N LYS A 43 9.72 -8.35 -8.00
CA LYS A 43 9.25 -7.07 -7.48
C LYS A 43 8.25 -6.51 -8.48
N ILE A 44 7.04 -6.24 -8.01
CA ILE A 44 6.05 -5.53 -8.82
C ILE A 44 6.50 -4.09 -8.92
N TYR A 45 6.78 -3.66 -10.14
CA TYR A 45 7.13 -2.28 -10.48
C TYR A 45 6.44 -1.90 -11.80
N SER A 46 6.30 -0.61 -12.06
CA SER A 46 5.88 -0.08 -13.35
C SER A 46 7.09 0.55 -14.05
N ASN A 47 7.17 0.40 -15.37
CA ASN A 47 8.13 1.13 -16.20
C ASN A 47 7.70 2.59 -16.46
N MET A 48 6.55 3.00 -15.96
CA MET A 48 6.00 4.35 -16.04
C MET A 48 6.04 5.02 -14.68
N LEU A 49 6.30 6.33 -14.68
CA LEU A 49 6.12 7.18 -13.50
C LEU A 49 4.64 7.35 -13.16
N ASN A 50 4.39 7.77 -11.95
CA ASN A 50 3.07 8.18 -11.46
C ASN A 50 1.97 7.12 -11.73
N THR A 51 2.30 5.86 -11.50
CA THR A 51 1.37 4.73 -11.60
C THR A 51 0.94 4.28 -10.23
N TRP A 52 -0.35 3.95 -10.07
CA TRP A 52 -0.94 3.66 -8.79
C TRP A 52 -1.81 2.41 -8.83
N PHE A 53 -1.89 1.72 -7.69
CA PHE A 53 -2.94 0.77 -7.37
C PHE A 53 -4.01 1.45 -6.54
N HIS A 54 -5.26 1.04 -6.69
CA HIS A 54 -6.33 1.46 -5.80
C HIS A 54 -7.29 0.31 -5.49
N ASP A 55 -7.91 0.37 -4.31
CA ASP A 55 -8.84 -0.63 -3.80
C ASP A 55 -9.69 -0.03 -2.67
N LEU A 56 -10.74 -0.72 -2.26
CA LEU A 56 -11.63 -0.34 -1.17
C LEU A 56 -11.30 -1.13 0.10
N TYR A 57 -11.05 -0.41 1.17
CA TYR A 57 -10.93 -0.98 2.51
C TYR A 57 -12.29 -0.90 3.22
N ASP A 58 -12.81 -2.04 3.66
CA ASP A 58 -14.05 -2.11 4.43
C ASP A 58 -13.81 -1.76 5.89
N ASN A 59 -14.45 -0.69 6.35
CA ASN A 59 -14.62 -0.39 7.77
C ASN A 59 -15.80 -1.17 8.36
N LEU A 60 -15.98 -1.10 9.68
CA LEU A 60 -17.14 -1.71 10.35
C LEU A 60 -18.46 -1.08 9.87
N PRO A 61 -19.53 -1.91 9.72
CA PRO A 61 -20.88 -1.41 9.55
C PRO A 61 -21.26 -0.43 10.66
N ASN A 62 -22.07 0.56 10.33
CA ASN A 62 -22.57 1.61 11.26
C ASN A 62 -21.51 2.59 11.76
N HIS A 63 -20.32 2.62 11.20
CA HIS A 63 -19.28 3.61 11.46
C HIS A 63 -18.99 4.46 10.21
N GLU A 64 -18.63 5.73 10.40
CA GLU A 64 -18.23 6.65 9.34
C GLU A 64 -16.74 6.94 9.39
N PRO A 65 -16.03 6.88 8.22
CA PRO A 65 -16.54 6.44 6.92
C PRO A 65 -16.76 4.92 6.89
N ARG A 66 -17.74 4.47 6.09
CA ARG A 66 -18.02 3.03 5.93
C ARG A 66 -16.91 2.31 5.16
N TYR A 67 -16.25 3.01 4.25
CA TYR A 67 -15.13 2.52 3.45
C TYR A 67 -14.02 3.55 3.37
N TRP A 68 -12.82 3.06 3.06
CA TRP A 68 -11.72 3.90 2.64
C TRP A 68 -11.35 3.54 1.20
N HIS A 69 -11.31 4.52 0.31
CA HIS A 69 -10.73 4.37 -1.01
C HIS A 69 -9.22 4.57 -0.87
N ILE A 70 -8.48 3.47 -0.96
CA ILE A 70 -7.04 3.42 -0.76
C ILE A 70 -6.33 3.52 -2.10
N PHE A 71 -5.28 4.33 -2.16
CA PHE A 71 -4.38 4.45 -3.29
C PHE A 71 -2.95 4.25 -2.83
N ILE A 72 -2.13 3.54 -3.62
CA ILE A 72 -0.70 3.36 -3.34
C ILE A 72 0.10 3.44 -4.63
N GLY A 73 1.14 4.28 -4.64
CA GLY A 73 2.05 4.38 -5.78
C GLY A 73 2.79 3.06 -6.05
N THR A 74 2.79 2.65 -7.30
CA THR A 74 3.40 1.36 -7.70
C THR A 74 4.90 1.33 -7.43
N ASN A 75 5.61 2.42 -7.74
CA ASN A 75 7.06 2.52 -7.60
C ASN A 75 7.44 3.23 -6.29
N ASN A 76 6.87 4.42 -6.06
CA ASN A 76 7.22 5.29 -4.92
C ASN A 76 6.61 4.81 -3.58
N LYS A 77 5.62 3.91 -3.61
CA LYS A 77 4.92 3.40 -2.40
C LYS A 77 4.20 4.47 -1.57
N TYR A 78 4.08 5.69 -2.09
CA TYR A 78 3.33 6.74 -1.41
C TYR A 78 1.85 6.36 -1.33
N ALA A 79 1.26 6.54 -0.16
CA ALA A 79 -0.08 6.06 0.14
C ALA A 79 -1.04 7.20 0.45
N VAL A 80 -2.27 7.07 -0.05
CA VAL A 80 -3.39 8.00 0.16
C VAL A 80 -4.64 7.20 0.49
N ALA A 81 -5.49 7.72 1.37
CA ALA A 81 -6.82 7.18 1.63
C ALA A 81 -7.85 8.30 1.64
N LEU A 82 -8.95 8.10 0.96
CA LEU A 82 -10.08 9.02 0.91
C LEU A 82 -11.31 8.36 1.52
N PRO A 83 -12.08 9.08 2.37
CA PRO A 83 -13.27 8.51 3.01
C PRO A 83 -14.38 8.28 1.98
N LEU A 84 -15.10 7.18 2.14
CA LEU A 84 -16.18 6.76 1.26
C LEU A 84 -17.34 6.17 2.10
N ASN A 85 -18.56 6.62 1.88
CA ASN A 85 -19.71 6.18 2.66
C ASN A 85 -20.42 4.96 2.08
N ASP A 86 -20.30 4.76 0.76
CA ASP A 86 -20.85 3.60 0.07
C ASP A 86 -20.02 3.25 -1.17
N LYS A 87 -20.27 2.06 -1.76
CA LYS A 87 -19.60 1.58 -2.97
C LYS A 87 -20.30 1.98 -4.27
N ARG A 88 -21.22 2.96 -4.25
CA ARG A 88 -21.91 3.41 -5.45
C ARG A 88 -20.95 4.08 -6.42
N ALA A 89 -21.21 3.92 -7.70
CA ALA A 89 -20.40 4.53 -8.75
C ALA A 89 -20.24 6.05 -8.57
N SER A 90 -21.27 6.76 -8.10
CA SER A 90 -21.24 8.20 -7.84
C SER A 90 -20.31 8.59 -6.68
N SER A 91 -20.28 7.80 -5.62
CA SER A 91 -19.39 8.02 -4.47
C SER A 91 -17.94 7.75 -4.86
N ILE A 92 -17.70 6.67 -5.58
CA ILE A 92 -16.38 6.34 -6.15
C ILE A 92 -15.93 7.40 -7.15
N HIS A 93 -16.85 7.92 -7.99
CA HIS A 93 -16.58 9.02 -8.93
C HIS A 93 -15.98 10.23 -8.20
N LYS A 94 -16.59 10.61 -7.06
CA LYS A 94 -16.13 11.76 -6.27
C LYS A 94 -14.69 11.57 -5.78
N THR A 95 -14.38 10.42 -5.19
CA THR A 95 -13.03 10.15 -4.66
C THR A 95 -12.00 9.96 -5.77
N LEU A 96 -12.37 9.37 -6.92
CA LEU A 96 -11.51 9.29 -8.10
C LEU A 96 -11.22 10.68 -8.67
N SER A 97 -12.25 11.54 -8.80
CA SER A 97 -12.07 12.91 -9.29
C SER A 97 -11.15 13.72 -8.38
N GLU A 98 -11.34 13.63 -7.06
CA GLU A 98 -10.47 14.27 -6.08
C GLU A 98 -9.02 13.78 -6.20
N PHE A 99 -8.83 12.48 -6.31
CA PHE A 99 -7.51 11.88 -6.45
C PHE A 99 -6.84 12.28 -7.76
N ILE A 100 -7.54 12.20 -8.89
CA ILE A 100 -7.02 12.55 -10.21
C ILE A 100 -6.61 14.03 -10.25
N ASN A 101 -7.45 14.94 -9.76
CA ASN A 101 -7.18 16.36 -9.74
C ASN A 101 -5.96 16.74 -8.88
N LYS A 102 -5.70 15.99 -7.81
CA LYS A 102 -4.60 16.28 -6.89
C LYS A 102 -3.28 15.61 -7.28
N TYR A 103 -3.34 14.38 -7.78
CA TYR A 103 -2.15 13.55 -7.99
C TYR A 103 -1.81 13.29 -9.45
N HIS A 104 -2.72 13.63 -10.39
CA HIS A 104 -2.54 13.50 -11.84
C HIS A 104 -1.94 12.14 -12.26
N PRO A 105 -2.55 11.00 -11.86
CA PRO A 105 -1.98 9.69 -12.14
C PRO A 105 -1.92 9.42 -13.64
N ALA A 106 -0.83 8.80 -14.11
CA ALA A 106 -0.72 8.36 -15.50
C ALA A 106 -1.49 7.04 -15.72
N LYS A 107 -1.52 6.17 -14.69
CA LYS A 107 -2.18 4.88 -14.75
C LYS A 107 -2.74 4.50 -13.37
N LEU A 108 -3.97 3.99 -13.37
CA LEU A 108 -4.62 3.35 -12.23
C LEU A 108 -4.80 1.84 -12.49
N THR A 109 -4.52 1.04 -11.47
CA THR A 109 -4.70 -0.42 -11.52
C THR A 109 -5.59 -0.85 -10.36
N SER A 110 -6.65 -1.61 -10.65
CA SER A 110 -7.60 -2.16 -9.67
C SER A 110 -8.03 -3.58 -10.04
N ASP A 111 -8.84 -4.18 -9.19
CA ASP A 111 -9.65 -5.34 -9.52
C ASP A 111 -10.88 -4.97 -10.38
N GLU A 112 -11.74 -5.95 -10.65
CA GLU A 112 -12.98 -5.81 -11.44
C GLU A 112 -14.17 -5.27 -10.62
N GLU A 113 -13.96 -4.47 -9.57
CA GLU A 113 -15.07 -3.88 -8.80
C GLU A 113 -16.00 -3.06 -9.73
N PRO A 114 -17.32 -3.35 -9.76
CA PRO A 114 -18.26 -2.69 -10.68
C PRO A 114 -18.29 -1.16 -10.54
N GLY A 115 -18.08 -0.64 -9.34
CA GLY A 115 -18.01 0.79 -9.09
C GLY A 115 -16.82 1.47 -9.77
N PHE A 116 -15.68 0.78 -9.92
CA PHE A 116 -14.54 1.27 -10.67
C PHE A 116 -14.80 1.23 -12.17
N LEU A 117 -15.35 0.12 -12.66
CA LEU A 117 -15.68 -0.05 -14.09
C LEU A 117 -16.67 1.01 -14.59
N ALA A 118 -17.64 1.39 -13.77
CA ALA A 118 -18.61 2.43 -14.10
C ALA A 118 -17.97 3.83 -14.26
N ASN A 119 -16.73 4.04 -13.79
CA ASN A 119 -16.01 5.31 -13.86
C ASN A 119 -14.91 5.35 -14.94
N ILE A 120 -14.88 4.39 -15.86
CA ILE A 120 -13.88 4.34 -16.95
C ILE A 120 -13.88 5.63 -17.80
N GLN A 121 -15.05 6.24 -18.03
CA GLN A 121 -15.13 7.46 -18.83
C GLN A 121 -14.42 8.62 -18.14
N LEU A 122 -14.60 8.79 -16.82
CA LEU A 122 -13.85 9.79 -16.04
C LEU A 122 -12.33 9.65 -16.23
N LEU A 123 -11.82 8.43 -16.20
CA LEU A 123 -10.39 8.19 -16.39
C LEU A 123 -9.92 8.56 -17.79
N LYS A 124 -10.70 8.19 -18.81
CA LYS A 124 -10.40 8.54 -20.22
C LYS A 124 -10.38 10.06 -20.44
N ASP A 125 -11.37 10.78 -19.89
CA ASP A 125 -11.49 12.23 -20.03
C ASP A 125 -10.31 12.97 -19.39
N ASN A 126 -9.66 12.33 -18.41
CA ASN A 126 -8.47 12.86 -17.73
C ASN A 126 -7.15 12.24 -18.22
N ASN A 127 -7.15 11.51 -19.35
CA ASN A 127 -5.98 10.83 -19.91
C ASN A 127 -5.31 9.82 -18.94
N VAL A 128 -6.09 9.21 -18.04
CA VAL A 128 -5.61 8.21 -17.11
C VAL A 128 -5.83 6.82 -17.71
N THR A 129 -4.78 6.04 -17.86
CA THR A 129 -4.88 4.66 -18.31
C THR A 129 -5.44 3.78 -17.19
N MET A 130 -6.54 3.09 -17.41
CA MET A 130 -7.07 2.08 -16.49
C MET A 130 -6.53 0.69 -16.84
N HIS A 131 -6.08 -0.04 -15.83
CA HIS A 131 -5.70 -1.43 -15.95
C HIS A 131 -6.48 -2.26 -14.91
N VAL A 132 -7.37 -3.09 -15.41
CA VAL A 132 -8.19 -3.99 -14.59
C VAL A 132 -7.53 -5.35 -14.54
N ILE A 133 -7.34 -5.89 -13.35
CA ILE A 133 -6.75 -7.21 -13.13
C ILE A 133 -7.87 -8.20 -12.94
N GLN A 134 -7.97 -9.15 -13.86
CA GLN A 134 -8.92 -10.26 -13.78
C GLN A 134 -8.47 -11.32 -12.77
N ASP A 135 -9.42 -11.96 -12.13
CA ASP A 135 -9.31 -12.86 -10.96
C ASP A 135 -8.18 -13.90 -10.98
N LYS A 136 -7.65 -14.25 -12.13
CA LYS A 136 -6.64 -15.31 -12.24
C LYS A 136 -5.21 -14.88 -11.84
N ASN A 137 -4.98 -13.59 -11.56
CA ASN A 137 -3.64 -13.04 -11.29
C ASN A 137 -3.56 -12.25 -9.97
N HIS A 138 -4.02 -12.82 -8.88
CA HIS A 138 -3.94 -12.23 -7.53
C HIS A 138 -2.54 -11.69 -7.14
N SER A 139 -1.47 -12.22 -7.74
CA SER A 139 -0.12 -11.71 -7.48
C SER A 139 0.09 -10.27 -7.96
N SER A 140 -0.72 -9.80 -8.91
CA SER A 140 -0.59 -8.45 -9.49
C SER A 140 -1.12 -7.36 -8.54
N LEU A 141 -2.09 -7.67 -7.68
CA LEU A 141 -2.61 -6.77 -6.64
C LEU A 141 -1.82 -6.82 -5.33
N ALA A 142 -0.80 -7.68 -5.23
CA ALA A 142 -0.06 -7.91 -4.00
C ALA A 142 0.57 -6.64 -3.37
N VAL A 143 0.71 -5.55 -4.12
CA VAL A 143 1.22 -4.26 -3.59
C VAL A 143 0.16 -3.64 -2.69
N ILE A 144 -1.08 -3.49 -3.20
CA ILE A 144 -2.17 -2.87 -2.45
C ILE A 144 -2.67 -3.78 -1.33
N ASP A 145 -2.78 -5.10 -1.56
CA ASP A 145 -3.12 -6.09 -0.53
C ASP A 145 -2.16 -6.04 0.67
N ARG A 146 -0.86 -5.96 0.37
CA ARG A 146 0.16 -5.83 1.40
C ARG A 146 0.03 -4.53 2.16
N PHE A 147 -0.28 -3.44 1.47
CA PHE A 147 -0.48 -2.14 2.11
C PHE A 147 -1.72 -2.14 2.99
N ILE A 148 -2.85 -2.66 2.53
CA ILE A 148 -4.08 -2.83 3.33
C ILE A 148 -3.80 -3.66 4.60
N ARG A 149 -3.01 -4.72 4.48
CA ARG A 149 -2.56 -5.51 5.64
C ARG A 149 -1.71 -4.67 6.59
N THR A 150 -0.81 -3.85 6.05
CA THR A 150 0.02 -2.94 6.86
C THR A 150 -0.82 -1.92 7.62
N ILE A 151 -1.86 -1.35 6.98
CA ILE A 151 -2.83 -0.46 7.64
C ILE A 151 -3.48 -1.18 8.84
N ARG A 152 -3.96 -2.40 8.64
CA ARG A 152 -4.58 -3.20 9.72
C ARG A 152 -3.59 -3.46 10.86
N ASP A 153 -2.38 -3.88 10.54
CA ASP A 153 -1.33 -4.13 11.54
C ASP A 153 -1.01 -2.85 12.33
N MET A 154 -0.90 -1.70 11.68
CA MET A 154 -0.66 -0.40 12.34
C MET A 154 -1.86 0.04 13.19
N ASN A 155 -3.08 -0.25 12.76
CA ASN A 155 -4.29 0.05 13.52
C ASN A 155 -4.33 -0.75 14.83
N THR A 156 -3.96 -2.02 14.82
CA THR A 156 -4.05 -2.90 16.01
C THR A 156 -3.00 -2.61 17.07
N VAL A 157 -1.88 -2.00 16.72
CA VAL A 157 -0.76 -1.75 17.65
C VAL A 157 -0.93 -0.45 18.45
N SER A 158 -1.93 0.38 18.15
CA SER A 158 -2.07 1.67 18.80
C SER A 158 -2.69 1.61 20.20
N GLU A 159 -2.31 2.57 21.03
CA GLU A 159 -2.89 2.79 22.37
C GLU A 159 -4.42 2.97 22.32
N GLU A 160 -4.91 3.68 21.31
CA GLU A 160 -6.35 3.96 21.12
C GLU A 160 -7.16 2.66 20.88
N SER A 161 -6.55 1.63 20.31
CA SER A 161 -7.20 0.34 20.07
C SER A 161 -7.34 -0.51 21.33
N LYS A 162 -6.73 -0.14 22.46
CA LYS A 162 -6.81 -0.93 23.71
C LYS A 162 -8.21 -0.91 24.34
N HIS A 163 -8.99 0.13 24.06
CA HIS A 163 -10.35 0.31 24.60
C HIS A 163 -11.46 -0.12 23.64
N GLN A 164 -11.11 -0.60 22.45
CA GLN A 164 -12.07 -1.07 21.46
C GLN A 164 -12.37 -2.57 21.64
N SER A 165 -13.56 -3.01 21.20
CA SER A 165 -13.86 -4.43 21.08
C SER A 165 -12.83 -5.11 20.15
N HIS A 166 -12.69 -6.43 20.26
CA HIS A 166 -11.75 -7.18 19.41
C HIS A 166 -12.02 -6.97 17.92
N GLU A 167 -13.27 -6.89 17.52
CA GLU A 167 -13.71 -6.69 16.15
C GLU A 167 -13.42 -5.26 15.67
N GLU A 168 -13.77 -4.23 16.45
CA GLU A 168 -13.47 -2.83 16.15
C GLU A 168 -11.98 -2.57 16.00
N LYS A 169 -11.18 -3.15 16.89
CA LYS A 169 -9.73 -3.03 16.86
C LYS A 169 -9.11 -3.45 15.54
N TYR A 170 -9.65 -4.48 14.90
CA TYR A 170 -9.08 -5.01 13.66
C TYR A 170 -9.65 -4.39 12.40
N THR A 171 -10.83 -3.79 12.47
CA THR A 171 -11.57 -3.39 11.27
C THR A 171 -11.80 -1.89 11.19
N TYR A 172 -12.23 -1.25 12.30
CA TYR A 172 -12.56 0.18 12.27
C TYR A 172 -11.34 1.08 12.34
N ILE A 173 -11.29 2.05 11.42
CA ILE A 173 -10.27 3.12 11.37
C ILE A 173 -10.98 4.45 11.22
N SER A 174 -10.88 5.30 12.26
CA SER A 174 -11.42 6.67 12.23
C SER A 174 -10.62 7.57 11.26
N PRO A 175 -11.18 8.71 10.80
CA PRO A 175 -10.46 9.66 9.95
C PRO A 175 -9.14 10.14 10.56
N TYR A 176 -9.15 10.54 11.81
CA TYR A 176 -7.94 10.94 12.54
C TYR A 176 -6.90 9.83 12.58
N ARG A 177 -7.36 8.61 12.78
CA ARG A 177 -6.49 7.45 12.84
C ARG A 177 -5.87 7.10 11.49
N MET A 178 -6.66 7.15 10.42
CA MET A 178 -6.16 6.92 9.06
C MET A 178 -5.10 7.95 8.68
N GLU A 179 -5.32 9.22 8.99
CA GLU A 179 -4.34 10.27 8.76
C GLU A 179 -3.01 9.99 9.48
N LYS A 180 -3.07 9.60 10.76
CA LYS A 180 -1.88 9.26 11.56
C LYS A 180 -1.14 8.04 10.98
N ILE A 181 -1.87 7.01 10.54
CA ILE A 181 -1.31 5.81 9.89
C ILE A 181 -0.61 6.21 8.59
N LEU A 182 -1.25 6.98 7.72
CA LEU A 182 -0.69 7.43 6.45
C LEU A 182 0.55 8.30 6.64
N ASN A 183 0.48 9.23 7.58
CA ASN A 183 1.62 10.08 7.91
C ASN A 183 2.81 9.24 8.40
N THR A 184 2.58 8.31 9.31
CA THR A 184 3.62 7.40 9.81
C THR A 184 4.17 6.53 8.68
N TYR A 185 3.32 5.94 7.84
CA TYR A 185 3.75 5.09 6.74
C TYR A 185 4.57 5.85 5.70
N ASN A 186 4.09 7.02 5.26
CA ASN A 186 4.73 7.80 4.21
C ASN A 186 6.08 8.39 4.64
N ASN A 187 6.28 8.64 5.93
CA ASN A 187 7.52 9.21 6.47
C ASN A 187 8.48 8.16 7.06
N ASN A 188 8.11 6.88 7.07
CA ASN A 188 9.00 5.81 7.53
C ASN A 188 9.82 5.22 6.37
N TYR A 189 11.07 4.83 6.69
CA TYR A 189 11.96 4.17 5.74
C TYR A 189 11.37 2.86 5.21
N HIS A 190 11.26 2.76 3.90
CA HIS A 190 10.72 1.59 3.21
C HIS A 190 11.85 0.76 2.58
N SER A 191 12.06 -0.46 3.08
CA SER A 191 13.20 -1.33 2.71
C SER A 191 13.28 -1.68 1.22
N THR A 192 12.16 -1.66 0.49
CA THR A 192 12.13 -1.98 -0.95
C THR A 192 12.66 -0.83 -1.80
N ILE A 193 12.26 0.40 -1.50
CA ILE A 193 12.62 1.60 -2.26
C ILE A 193 13.86 2.31 -1.72
N LYS A 194 14.31 1.95 -0.50
CA LYS A 194 15.53 2.46 0.17
C LYS A 194 15.50 3.94 0.57
N CYS A 195 14.32 4.50 0.67
CA CYS A 195 14.03 5.84 1.20
C CYS A 195 12.61 5.85 1.79
N THR A 196 12.11 6.98 2.24
CA THR A 196 10.70 7.09 2.62
C THR A 196 9.81 7.21 1.38
N PRO A 197 8.56 6.73 1.41
CA PRO A 197 7.60 6.98 0.34
C PRO A 197 7.43 8.47 0.01
N GLN A 198 7.45 9.34 1.02
CA GLN A 198 7.34 10.78 0.86
C GLN A 198 8.52 11.37 0.07
N GLU A 199 9.75 10.95 0.38
CA GLU A 199 10.94 11.39 -0.36
C GLU A 199 10.87 10.98 -1.82
N MET A 200 10.54 9.71 -2.09
CA MET A 200 10.45 9.22 -3.46
C MET A 200 9.29 9.83 -4.25
N PHE A 201 8.17 10.15 -3.60
CA PHE A 201 7.04 10.83 -4.23
C PHE A 201 7.40 12.27 -4.63
N ASN A 202 8.18 12.97 -3.80
CA ASN A 202 8.59 14.35 -4.04
C ASN A 202 9.73 14.47 -5.06
N ASP A 203 10.54 13.42 -5.23
CA ASP A 203 11.68 13.42 -6.15
C ASP A 203 11.50 12.38 -7.28
N HIS A 204 11.03 12.85 -8.41
CA HIS A 204 10.86 12.02 -9.60
C HIS A 204 12.18 11.39 -10.12
N ASN A 205 13.33 11.94 -9.79
CA ASN A 205 14.60 11.34 -10.21
C ASN A 205 14.90 10.08 -9.40
N LEU A 206 14.60 10.09 -8.09
CA LEU A 206 14.68 8.89 -7.27
C LEU A 206 13.75 7.77 -7.79
N GLU A 207 12.54 8.12 -8.21
CA GLU A 207 11.61 7.15 -8.78
C GLU A 207 12.14 6.59 -10.12
N LYS A 208 12.69 7.43 -11.02
CA LYS A 208 13.32 7.00 -12.27
C LYS A 208 14.48 6.05 -12.03
N GLU A 209 15.39 6.39 -11.12
CA GLU A 209 16.51 5.50 -10.75
C GLU A 209 16.03 4.15 -10.22
N TYR A 210 14.99 4.16 -9.38
CA TYR A 210 14.39 2.93 -8.87
C TYR A 210 13.84 2.05 -10.00
N ILE A 211 13.13 2.64 -10.97
CA ILE A 211 12.61 1.94 -12.15
C ILE A 211 13.76 1.30 -12.94
N LEU A 212 14.81 2.06 -13.27
CA LEU A 212 15.96 1.55 -13.99
C LEU A 212 16.64 0.38 -13.26
N LYS A 213 16.84 0.50 -11.95
CA LYS A 213 17.38 -0.59 -11.11
C LYS A 213 16.48 -1.84 -11.11
N CYS A 214 15.15 -1.66 -11.21
CA CYS A 214 14.21 -2.77 -11.31
C CYS A 214 14.24 -3.42 -12.69
N MET A 215 14.36 -2.64 -13.76
CA MET A 215 14.49 -3.14 -15.15
C MET A 215 15.76 -3.98 -15.32
N ASP A 216 16.91 -3.46 -14.92
CA ASP A 216 18.20 -4.19 -14.96
C ASP A 216 18.13 -5.52 -14.22
N ARG A 217 17.47 -5.53 -13.06
CA ARG A 217 17.29 -6.75 -12.28
C ARG A 217 16.38 -7.74 -13.01
N SER A 218 15.31 -7.27 -13.62
CA SER A 218 14.37 -8.10 -14.38
C SER A 218 15.08 -8.77 -15.58
N GLU A 219 15.90 -8.02 -16.31
CA GLU A 219 16.68 -8.54 -17.42
C GLU A 219 17.70 -9.59 -16.99
N ARG A 220 18.43 -9.32 -15.88
CA ARG A 220 19.36 -10.31 -15.31
C ARG A 220 18.64 -11.59 -14.89
N GLN A 221 17.43 -11.48 -14.31
CA GLN A 221 16.63 -12.65 -13.94
C GLN A 221 16.16 -13.44 -15.16
N LYS A 222 15.79 -12.77 -16.26
CA LYS A 222 15.45 -13.44 -17.53
C LYS A 222 16.65 -14.23 -18.05
N ARG A 223 17.83 -13.60 -18.15
CA ARG A 223 19.07 -14.26 -18.59
C ARG A 223 19.42 -15.48 -17.74
N ILE A 224 19.27 -15.40 -16.41
CA ILE A 224 19.50 -16.54 -15.52
C ILE A 224 18.50 -17.67 -15.80
N LYS A 225 17.21 -17.36 -16.04
CA LYS A 225 16.21 -18.37 -16.40
C LYS A 225 16.54 -19.08 -17.71
N ASP A 226 17.01 -18.32 -18.69
CA ASP A 226 17.39 -18.86 -20.00
C ASP A 226 18.66 -19.74 -19.92
N LEU A 227 19.50 -19.54 -18.90
CA LEU A 227 20.70 -20.36 -18.63
C LEU A 227 20.40 -21.61 -17.78
N ILE A 228 19.23 -21.70 -17.13
CA ILE A 228 18.83 -22.91 -16.40
C ILE A 228 18.32 -23.92 -17.42
N LEU A 229 19.12 -24.96 -17.68
CA LEU A 229 18.70 -26.07 -18.51
C LEU A 229 17.46 -26.75 -17.97
N PRO A 230 16.51 -27.17 -18.81
CA PRO A 230 15.34 -27.92 -18.37
C PRO A 230 15.76 -29.15 -17.57
N VAL A 231 15.01 -29.45 -16.51
CA VAL A 231 15.25 -30.67 -15.70
C VAL A 231 15.12 -31.88 -16.64
N GLY A 232 16.20 -32.68 -16.76
CA GLY A 232 16.23 -33.85 -17.66
C GLY A 232 17.03 -33.64 -18.94
N SER A 233 17.67 -32.48 -19.15
CA SER A 233 18.52 -32.24 -20.33
C SER A 233 19.96 -32.82 -20.23
N PHE A 234 20.28 -33.56 -19.18
CA PHE A 234 21.51 -34.35 -19.11
C PHE A 234 21.23 -35.74 -19.65
N VAL A 235 21.78 -36.01 -20.82
CA VAL A 235 21.93 -37.37 -21.41
C VAL A 235 23.26 -37.90 -20.96
#